data_425402092d2e26a99451b085a079a0e0
#
_entry.id   425402092d2e26a99451b085a079a0e0
#
_cell.length_a   1.000
_cell.length_b   1.000
_cell.length_c   1.000
_cell.angle_alpha   90.00
_cell.angle_beta   90.00
_cell.angle_gamma   90.00
#
_symmetry.space_group_name_H-M   'P 1'
#
loop_
_entity.id
_entity.type
_entity.pdbx_description
1 polymer ?
#
loop_
_entity_poly.entity_id
_entity_poly.type
_entity_poly.pdbx_seq_one_letter_code
_entity_poly.pdbx_strand_id
1 'polypeptide(L)'
;AKVAMFFWSTSAVGNIERAKGDFVYKTSEYPGMGRPPIGLPAGGNSVMMVSTGDSKRVDAAWKFIKYCTSGEGAAVVAKTTGYMPPNKAANEMLGDFYASNPNKHTAVRQAGLLREWIAYPGDNSLAITQVIYDALESIVTGDANDMEALQQELSEEVASMLP
;
A
#
# COMPACT_ATOMS: atom_id res chain seq x y z
N ALA A 1 -9.00 3.49 -24.20
CA ALA A 1 -8.05 3.38 -23.09
C ALA A 1 -6.66 3.78 -23.58
N LYS A 2 -5.92 4.58 -22.80
CA LYS A 2 -4.53 4.99 -23.13
C LYS A 2 -3.50 4.06 -22.47
N VAL A 3 -3.90 3.32 -21.43
CA VAL A 3 -3.05 2.42 -20.66
C VAL A 3 -3.74 1.07 -20.55
N ALA A 4 -3.02 -0.01 -20.90
CA ALA A 4 -3.54 -1.37 -20.84
C ALA A 4 -3.29 -2.03 -19.49
N MET A 5 -2.22 -1.67 -18.80
CA MET A 5 -1.79 -2.25 -17.53
C MET A 5 -1.00 -1.21 -16.73
N PHE A 6 -1.13 -1.24 -15.41
CA PHE A 6 -0.33 -0.42 -14.49
C PHE A 6 -0.19 -1.13 -13.13
N PHE A 7 0.83 -0.72 -12.38
CA PHE A 7 1.06 -1.18 -11.01
C PHE A 7 0.57 -0.12 -10.04
N TRP A 8 -0.13 -0.55 -9.01
CA TRP A 8 -0.62 0.37 -7.97
C TRP A 8 -0.88 -0.35 -6.66
N SER A 9 -1.09 0.43 -5.62
CA SER A 9 -1.52 -0.08 -4.32
C SER A 9 -2.91 -0.73 -4.39
N THR A 10 -3.11 -1.82 -3.67
CA THR A 10 -4.42 -2.49 -3.55
C THR A 10 -5.50 -1.59 -2.93
N SER A 11 -5.11 -0.55 -2.18
CA SER A 11 -6.04 0.46 -1.64
C SER A 11 -6.81 1.22 -2.72
N ALA A 12 -6.30 1.26 -3.95
CA ALA A 12 -6.95 1.96 -5.06
C ALA A 12 -8.08 1.16 -5.71
N VAL A 13 -8.21 -0.14 -5.45
CA VAL A 13 -9.20 -1.01 -6.11
C VAL A 13 -10.62 -0.45 -6.01
N GLY A 14 -11.04 -0.02 -4.82
CA GLY A 14 -12.38 0.57 -4.64
C GLY A 14 -12.58 1.88 -5.41
N ASN A 15 -11.55 2.70 -5.57
CA ASN A 15 -11.61 3.93 -6.37
C ASN A 15 -11.70 3.62 -7.87
N ILE A 16 -10.91 2.65 -8.34
CA ILE A 16 -10.91 2.21 -9.73
C ILE A 16 -12.29 1.62 -10.08
N GLU A 17 -12.86 0.80 -9.22
CA GLU A 17 -14.21 0.24 -9.41
C GLU A 17 -15.28 1.32 -9.60
N ARG A 18 -15.18 2.41 -8.86
CA ARG A 18 -16.11 3.54 -8.98
C ARG A 18 -15.87 4.38 -10.24
N ALA A 19 -14.63 4.48 -10.67
CA ALA A 19 -14.22 5.38 -11.76
C ALA A 19 -14.16 4.71 -13.14
N LYS A 20 -14.17 3.38 -13.20
CA LYS A 20 -13.93 2.61 -14.43
C LYS A 20 -14.93 2.82 -15.58
N GLY A 21 -16.12 3.39 -15.30
CA GLY A 21 -17.19 3.44 -16.30
C GLY A 21 -17.60 2.03 -16.75
N ASP A 22 -17.75 1.84 -18.07
CA ASP A 22 -18.29 0.59 -18.65
C ASP A 22 -17.22 -0.46 -18.97
N PHE A 23 -15.93 -0.14 -18.83
CA PHE A 23 -14.91 -1.13 -19.15
C PHE A 23 -14.66 -2.12 -18.03
N VAL A 24 -14.31 -3.35 -18.44
CA VAL A 24 -13.92 -4.41 -17.50
C VAL A 24 -12.46 -4.26 -17.15
N TYR A 25 -12.14 -4.14 -15.85
CA TYR A 25 -10.78 -4.24 -15.39
C TYR A 25 -10.60 -5.47 -14.50
N LYS A 26 -9.38 -5.97 -14.44
CA LYS A 26 -9.01 -7.10 -13.60
C LYS A 26 -7.72 -6.78 -12.86
N THR A 27 -7.61 -7.26 -11.64
CA THR A 27 -6.35 -7.28 -10.89
C THR A 27 -5.65 -8.63 -11.11
N SER A 28 -4.34 -8.60 -11.09
CA SER A 28 -3.48 -9.79 -11.09
C SER A 28 -2.52 -9.73 -9.91
N GLU A 29 -2.02 -10.88 -9.53
CA GLU A 29 -0.88 -10.97 -8.63
C GLU A 29 0.33 -10.29 -9.25
N TYR A 30 1.23 -9.80 -8.40
CA TYR A 30 2.44 -9.13 -8.84
C TYR A 30 3.30 -10.14 -9.64
N PRO A 31 3.68 -9.81 -10.87
CA PRO A 31 4.43 -10.74 -11.72
C PRO A 31 5.86 -10.90 -11.22
N GLY A 32 6.38 -12.10 -11.40
CA GLY A 32 7.80 -12.35 -11.22
C GLY A 32 8.60 -11.99 -12.47
N MET A 33 9.84 -11.57 -12.30
CA MET A 33 10.79 -11.33 -13.39
C MET A 33 11.60 -12.61 -13.68
N GLY A 34 10.98 -13.56 -14.38
CA GLY A 34 11.58 -14.86 -14.68
C GLY A 34 11.64 -15.85 -13.49
N ARG A 35 11.19 -15.40 -12.31
CA ARG A 35 11.02 -16.21 -11.09
C ARG A 35 9.88 -15.64 -10.27
N PRO A 36 9.23 -16.43 -9.40
CA PRO A 36 8.20 -15.91 -8.49
C PRO A 36 8.74 -14.76 -7.63
N PRO A 37 7.91 -13.76 -7.30
CA PRO A 37 8.32 -12.70 -6.39
C PRO A 37 8.64 -13.29 -5.00
N ILE A 38 9.72 -12.85 -4.40
CA ILE A 38 10.18 -13.31 -3.08
C ILE A 38 9.63 -12.47 -1.92
N GLY A 39 9.08 -11.30 -2.23
CA GLY A 39 8.48 -10.40 -1.26
C GLY A 39 7.79 -9.22 -1.92
N LEU A 40 6.80 -8.69 -1.23
CA LEU A 40 6.08 -7.48 -1.60
C LEU A 40 6.09 -6.52 -0.41
N PRO A 41 6.38 -5.24 -0.60
CA PRO A 41 6.39 -4.28 0.50
C PRO A 41 4.98 -4.11 1.07
N ALA A 42 4.86 -4.26 2.38
CA ALA A 42 3.63 -4.03 3.10
C ALA A 42 3.55 -2.56 3.52
N GLY A 43 2.89 -1.76 2.70
CA GLY A 43 2.42 -0.44 3.10
C GLY A 43 1.06 -0.53 3.78
N GLY A 44 0.58 0.56 4.38
CA GLY A 44 -0.74 0.60 4.98
C GLY A 44 -1.01 1.90 5.71
N ASN A 45 -2.20 1.98 6.28
CA ASN A 45 -2.59 3.05 7.18
C ASN A 45 -2.71 2.50 8.60
N SER A 46 -2.34 3.30 9.56
CA SER A 46 -2.57 3.03 10.98
C SER A 46 -3.58 4.02 11.56
N VAL A 47 -4.33 3.58 12.55
CA VAL A 47 -5.17 4.47 13.36
C VAL A 47 -4.47 4.66 14.70
N MET A 48 -4.17 5.90 15.01
CA MET A 48 -3.47 6.27 16.24
C MET A 48 -4.41 7.00 17.20
N MET A 49 -4.26 6.73 18.48
CA MET A 49 -5.00 7.40 19.54
C MET A 49 -4.14 8.52 20.11
N VAL A 50 -4.70 9.73 20.12
CA VAL A 50 -4.06 10.89 20.77
C VAL A 50 -4.57 11.00 22.18
N SER A 51 -3.65 11.08 23.16
CA SER A 51 -4.01 11.30 24.56
C SER A 51 -4.49 12.73 24.75
N THR A 52 -5.70 12.88 25.29
CA THR A 52 -6.31 14.19 25.56
C THR A 52 -6.34 14.54 27.06
N GLY A 53 -5.83 13.64 27.93
CA GLY A 53 -5.95 13.76 29.39
C GLY A 53 -7.35 13.40 29.93
N ASP A 54 -8.33 13.16 29.06
CA ASP A 54 -9.70 12.73 29.41
C ASP A 54 -9.83 11.22 29.21
N SER A 55 -9.90 10.46 30.30
CA SER A 55 -9.99 9.00 30.28
C SER A 55 -11.21 8.48 29.53
N LYS A 56 -12.36 9.17 29.61
CA LYS A 56 -13.58 8.76 28.90
C LYS A 56 -13.44 8.87 27.39
N ARG A 57 -12.75 9.91 26.91
CA ARG A 57 -12.44 10.06 25.49
C ARG A 57 -11.44 9.01 25.00
N VAL A 58 -10.42 8.75 25.81
CA VAL A 58 -9.42 7.70 25.52
C VAL A 58 -10.10 6.34 25.43
N ASP A 59 -10.98 5.98 26.37
CA ASP A 59 -11.73 4.73 26.36
C ASP A 59 -12.67 4.61 25.14
N ALA A 60 -13.33 5.70 24.77
CA ALA A 60 -14.19 5.73 23.58
C ALA A 60 -13.39 5.54 22.29
N ALA A 61 -12.24 6.22 22.16
CA ALA A 61 -11.34 6.10 21.02
C ALA A 61 -10.78 4.66 20.93
N TRP A 62 -10.41 4.06 22.04
CA TRP A 62 -9.95 2.67 22.07
C TRP A 62 -11.02 1.67 21.61
N LYS A 63 -12.26 1.84 22.03
CA LYS A 63 -13.38 1.01 21.58
C LYS A 63 -13.58 1.13 20.07
N PHE A 64 -13.49 2.33 19.53
CA PHE A 64 -13.59 2.57 18.09
C PHE A 64 -12.44 1.89 17.32
N ILE A 65 -11.20 2.08 17.74
CA ILE A 65 -10.03 1.43 17.11
C ILE A 65 -10.20 -0.09 17.15
N LYS A 66 -10.54 -0.64 18.31
CA LYS A 66 -10.76 -2.08 18.49
C LYS A 66 -11.85 -2.62 17.55
N TYR A 67 -12.93 -1.87 17.37
CA TYR A 67 -14.00 -2.24 16.43
C TYR A 67 -13.48 -2.22 14.98
N CYS A 68 -12.84 -1.14 14.55
CA CYS A 68 -12.36 -1.00 13.18
C CYS A 68 -11.28 -2.02 12.79
N THR A 69 -10.51 -2.53 13.75
CA THR A 69 -9.40 -3.46 13.50
C THR A 69 -9.75 -4.93 13.75
N SER A 70 -10.96 -5.23 14.17
CA SER A 70 -11.39 -6.61 14.48
C SER A 70 -12.75 -6.96 13.88
N GLY A 71 -12.95 -8.24 13.56
CA GLY A 71 -14.23 -8.83 13.19
C GLY A 71 -14.97 -8.05 12.10
N GLU A 72 -16.20 -7.67 12.38
CA GLU A 72 -17.11 -7.01 11.43
C GLU A 72 -16.59 -5.65 10.95
N GLY A 73 -16.03 -4.83 11.85
CA GLY A 73 -15.51 -3.52 11.49
C GLY A 73 -14.37 -3.61 10.48
N ALA A 74 -13.42 -4.51 10.70
CA ALA A 74 -12.34 -4.76 9.75
C ALA A 74 -12.86 -5.31 8.40
N ALA A 75 -13.90 -6.15 8.44
CA ALA A 75 -14.54 -6.65 7.22
C ALA A 75 -15.23 -5.51 6.43
N VAL A 76 -15.85 -4.54 7.10
CA VAL A 76 -16.43 -3.36 6.44
C VAL A 76 -15.35 -2.54 5.75
N VAL A 77 -14.22 -2.28 6.43
CA VAL A 77 -13.07 -1.55 5.83
C VAL A 77 -12.57 -2.27 4.58
N ALA A 78 -12.36 -3.59 4.65
CA ALA A 78 -11.90 -4.37 3.49
C ALA A 78 -12.89 -4.32 2.31
N LYS A 79 -14.19 -4.44 2.58
CA LYS A 79 -15.26 -4.38 1.55
C LYS A 79 -15.29 -3.04 0.83
N THR A 80 -15.09 -1.96 1.56
CA THR A 80 -15.25 -0.60 1.02
C THR A 80 -14.01 -0.07 0.32
N THR A 81 -12.82 -0.48 0.75
CA THR A 81 -11.55 0.08 0.25
C THR A 81 -10.82 -0.83 -0.72
N GLY A 82 -10.71 -2.10 -0.45
CA GLY A 82 -9.82 -3.05 -1.12
C GLY A 82 -8.55 -3.34 -0.30
N TYR A 83 -8.41 -2.73 0.88
CA TYR A 83 -7.38 -3.15 1.82
C TYR A 83 -7.61 -4.57 2.30
N MET A 84 -6.52 -5.27 2.54
CA MET A 84 -6.55 -6.56 3.19
C MET A 84 -6.94 -6.39 4.68
N PRO A 85 -7.83 -7.23 5.23
CA PRO A 85 -8.18 -7.14 6.64
C PRO A 85 -6.96 -7.44 7.53
N PRO A 86 -6.82 -6.75 8.67
CA PRO A 86 -5.65 -6.85 9.53
C PRO A 86 -5.63 -8.15 10.37
N ASN A 87 -6.70 -8.94 10.33
CA ASN A 87 -6.77 -10.17 11.12
C ASN A 87 -7.49 -11.32 10.39
N LYS A 88 -7.19 -12.55 10.81
CA LYS A 88 -7.72 -13.77 10.19
C LYS A 88 -9.23 -13.88 10.32
N ALA A 89 -9.81 -13.53 11.47
CA ALA A 89 -11.25 -13.63 11.70
C ALA A 89 -12.05 -12.75 10.72
N ALA A 90 -11.60 -11.52 10.50
CA ALA A 90 -12.23 -10.66 9.49
C ALA A 90 -12.06 -11.21 8.07
N ASN A 91 -10.93 -11.86 7.76
CA ASN A 91 -10.70 -12.46 6.47
C ASN A 91 -11.61 -13.68 6.24
N GLU A 92 -11.83 -14.50 7.24
CA GLU A 92 -12.75 -15.66 7.18
C GLU A 92 -14.20 -15.22 6.92
N MET A 93 -14.62 -14.09 7.49
CA MET A 93 -15.96 -13.52 7.25
C MET A 93 -16.15 -13.00 5.81
N LEU A 94 -15.11 -12.89 5.03
CA LEU A 94 -15.12 -12.30 3.68
C LEU A 94 -15.13 -13.34 2.56
N GLY A 95 -15.23 -14.64 2.84
CA GLY A 95 -15.16 -15.69 1.83
C GLY A 95 -16.12 -15.50 0.66
N ASP A 96 -17.43 -15.37 0.94
CA ASP A 96 -18.46 -15.15 -0.09
C ASP A 96 -18.30 -13.81 -0.81
N PHE A 97 -17.84 -12.78 -0.07
CA PHE A 97 -17.55 -11.48 -0.65
C PHE A 97 -16.42 -11.56 -1.68
N TYR A 98 -15.32 -12.25 -1.37
CA TYR A 98 -14.20 -12.42 -2.29
C TYR A 98 -14.55 -13.30 -3.50
N ALA A 99 -15.40 -14.31 -3.33
CA ALA A 99 -15.91 -15.10 -4.44
C ALA A 99 -16.65 -14.22 -5.48
N SER A 100 -17.41 -13.23 -4.99
CA SER A 100 -18.14 -12.27 -5.82
C SER A 100 -17.32 -11.05 -6.26
N ASN A 101 -16.17 -10.80 -5.63
CA ASN A 101 -15.31 -9.63 -5.86
C ASN A 101 -13.84 -10.05 -6.02
N PRO A 102 -13.48 -10.79 -7.09
CA PRO A 102 -12.15 -11.38 -7.24
C PRO A 102 -11.02 -10.34 -7.30
N ASN A 103 -11.30 -9.13 -7.76
CA ASN A 103 -10.31 -8.05 -7.78
C ASN A 103 -9.84 -7.66 -6.36
N LYS A 104 -10.72 -7.69 -5.38
CA LYS A 104 -10.38 -7.38 -3.97
C LYS A 104 -9.70 -8.56 -3.27
N HIS A 105 -9.85 -9.77 -3.79
CA HIS A 105 -9.19 -10.95 -3.24
C HIS A 105 -7.71 -11.04 -3.60
N THR A 106 -7.25 -10.36 -4.64
CA THR A 106 -5.86 -10.45 -5.12
C THR A 106 -4.83 -10.12 -4.03
N ALA A 107 -5.09 -9.09 -3.21
CA ALA A 107 -4.22 -8.72 -2.10
C ALA A 107 -4.06 -9.86 -1.07
N VAL A 108 -5.18 -10.50 -0.72
CA VAL A 108 -5.21 -11.58 0.28
C VAL A 108 -4.45 -12.81 -0.20
N ARG A 109 -4.54 -13.15 -1.49
CA ARG A 109 -3.79 -14.27 -2.07
C ARG A 109 -2.28 -14.07 -1.97
N GLN A 110 -1.81 -12.82 -1.95
CA GLN A 110 -0.40 -12.48 -1.85
C GLN A 110 0.06 -12.17 -0.40
N ALA A 111 -0.79 -12.38 0.60
CA ALA A 111 -0.48 -12.07 2.00
C ALA A 111 0.81 -12.75 2.50
N GLY A 112 1.10 -13.97 2.04
CA GLY A 112 2.33 -14.70 2.40
C GLY A 112 3.63 -14.09 1.86
N LEU A 113 3.51 -13.19 0.87
CA LEU A 113 4.66 -12.50 0.27
C LEU A 113 4.98 -11.17 0.96
N LEU A 114 4.13 -10.70 1.88
CA LEU A 114 4.33 -9.41 2.52
C LEU A 114 5.65 -9.37 3.31
N ARG A 115 6.39 -8.29 3.15
CA ARG A 115 7.63 -7.96 3.86
C ARG A 115 7.51 -6.56 4.42
N GLU A 116 8.29 -6.26 5.43
CA GLU A 116 8.34 -4.93 6.02
C GLU A 116 8.64 -3.87 4.98
N TRP A 117 8.01 -2.72 5.14
CA TRP A 117 8.32 -1.54 4.35
C TRP A 117 9.71 -1.05 4.74
N ILE A 118 10.55 -0.83 3.75
CA ILE A 118 11.89 -0.27 3.98
C ILE A 118 11.72 1.21 4.33
N ALA A 119 12.18 1.58 5.52
CA ALA A 119 12.30 2.98 5.95
C ALA A 119 13.77 3.32 6.13
N TYR A 120 14.14 4.52 5.75
CA TYR A 120 15.50 5.02 5.98
C TYR A 120 15.64 5.49 7.43
N PRO A 121 16.81 5.34 8.07
CA PRO A 121 17.03 5.80 9.43
C PRO A 121 17.02 7.34 9.52
N GLY A 122 16.68 7.85 10.70
CA GLY A 122 16.63 9.29 10.95
C GLY A 122 15.31 9.95 10.55
N ASP A 123 15.29 11.27 10.60
CA ASP A 123 14.07 12.06 10.41
C ASP A 123 13.74 12.33 8.94
N ASN A 124 14.67 12.06 8.03
CA ASN A 124 14.55 12.36 6.61
C ASN A 124 13.95 11.23 5.75
N SER A 125 13.44 10.15 6.34
CA SER A 125 13.02 8.95 5.60
C SER A 125 12.05 9.23 4.45
N LEU A 126 11.07 10.11 4.65
CA LEU A 126 10.13 10.50 3.59
C LEU A 126 10.79 11.35 2.51
N ALA A 127 11.67 12.25 2.89
CA ALA A 127 12.40 13.09 1.93
C ALA A 127 13.34 12.26 1.05
N ILE A 128 14.06 11.30 1.63
CA ILE A 128 14.90 10.35 0.88
C ILE A 128 14.03 9.54 -0.12
N THR A 129 12.87 9.08 0.30
CA THR A 129 11.96 8.36 -0.58
C THR A 129 11.53 9.24 -1.77
N GLN A 130 11.25 10.53 -1.53
CA GLN A 130 10.85 11.46 -2.59
C GLN A 130 11.99 11.70 -3.58
N VAL A 131 13.20 11.95 -3.11
CA VAL A 131 14.38 12.13 -3.97
C VAL A 131 14.59 10.91 -4.91
N ILE A 132 14.42 9.69 -4.37
CA ILE A 132 14.51 8.49 -5.19
C ILE A 132 13.38 8.42 -6.23
N TYR A 133 12.16 8.80 -5.88
CA TYR A 133 11.05 8.84 -6.83
C TYR A 133 11.28 9.86 -7.94
N ASP A 134 11.76 11.04 -7.61
CA ASP A 134 12.05 12.11 -8.58
C ASP A 134 13.15 11.68 -9.57
N ALA A 135 14.18 10.99 -9.07
CA ALA A 135 15.22 10.41 -9.92
C ALA A 135 14.66 9.31 -10.85
N LEU A 136 13.79 8.43 -10.33
CA LEU A 136 13.15 7.41 -11.17
C LEU A 136 12.19 8.02 -12.20
N GLU A 137 11.47 9.07 -11.85
CA GLU A 137 10.60 9.80 -12.77
C GLU A 137 11.40 10.43 -13.89
N SER A 138 12.54 11.07 -13.61
CA SER A 138 13.40 11.67 -14.63
C SER A 138 13.94 10.64 -15.64
N ILE A 139 14.17 9.41 -15.22
CA ILE A 139 14.53 8.31 -16.13
C ILE A 139 13.36 7.94 -17.04
N VAL A 140 12.18 7.78 -16.48
CA VAL A 140 10.99 7.32 -17.22
C VAL A 140 10.48 8.39 -18.20
N THR A 141 10.59 9.66 -17.84
CA THR A 141 10.21 10.81 -18.69
C THR A 141 11.25 11.11 -19.78
N GLY A 142 12.47 10.61 -19.64
CA GLY A 142 13.57 10.85 -20.56
C GLY A 142 14.32 12.18 -20.29
N ASP A 143 14.12 12.78 -19.12
CA ASP A 143 14.81 13.99 -18.70
C ASP A 143 16.24 13.68 -18.24
N ALA A 144 16.48 12.50 -17.70
CA ALA A 144 17.81 12.01 -17.36
C ALA A 144 18.45 11.32 -18.57
N ASN A 145 19.55 11.90 -19.07
CA ASN A 145 20.29 11.36 -20.21
C ASN A 145 21.61 10.66 -19.81
N ASP A 146 22.11 10.92 -18.62
CA ASP A 146 23.32 10.32 -18.07
C ASP A 146 22.96 9.55 -16.78
N MET A 147 22.87 8.22 -16.89
CA MET A 147 22.51 7.35 -15.79
C MET A 147 23.62 7.25 -14.72
N GLU A 148 24.88 7.36 -15.12
CA GLU A 148 26.00 7.27 -14.20
C GLU A 148 26.10 8.53 -13.34
N ALA A 149 25.97 9.69 -13.95
CA ALA A 149 25.89 10.96 -13.23
C ALA A 149 24.69 11.02 -12.28
N LEU A 150 23.50 10.63 -12.74
CA LEU A 150 22.29 10.58 -11.92
C LEU A 150 22.45 9.65 -10.72
N GLN A 151 23.04 8.47 -10.89
CA GLN A 151 23.28 7.54 -9.81
C GLN A 151 24.24 8.09 -8.77
N GLN A 152 25.29 8.79 -9.22
CA GLN A 152 26.24 9.42 -8.32
C GLN A 152 25.59 10.55 -7.52
N GLU A 153 24.91 11.47 -8.18
CA GLU A 153 24.19 12.58 -7.54
C GLU A 153 23.17 12.06 -6.52
N LEU A 154 22.34 11.08 -6.91
CA LEU A 154 21.37 10.45 -6.03
C LEU A 154 22.03 9.83 -4.79
N SER A 155 23.16 9.15 -4.98
CA SER A 155 23.89 8.50 -3.89
C SER A 155 24.47 9.52 -2.90
N GLU A 156 25.01 10.61 -3.40
CA GLU A 156 25.56 11.71 -2.58
C GLU A 156 24.44 12.44 -1.82
N GLU A 157 23.33 12.74 -2.49
CA GLU A 157 22.17 13.37 -1.86
C GLU A 157 21.57 12.50 -0.76
N VAL A 158 21.30 11.23 -1.03
CA VAL A 158 20.77 10.29 -0.03
C VAL A 158 21.75 10.16 1.15
N ALA A 159 23.05 10.04 0.89
CA ALA A 159 24.07 9.95 1.94
C ALA A 159 24.08 11.20 2.83
N SER A 160 23.87 12.38 2.28
CA SER A 160 23.82 13.64 3.04
C SER A 160 22.59 13.76 3.95
N MET A 161 21.54 13.00 3.67
CA MET A 161 20.26 13.00 4.42
C MET A 161 20.22 11.92 5.51
N LEU A 162 21.15 10.99 5.49
CA LEU A 162 21.27 9.95 6.53
C LEU A 162 21.93 10.52 7.80
N PRO A 163 21.63 9.97 9.00
CA PRO A 163 22.21 10.42 10.26
C PRO A 163 23.71 10.13 10.37
#